data_0f1689c9b9ae2390128961e351278b49
#
_entry.id   0f1689c9b9ae2390128961e351278b49
#
_cell.length_a   1.000
_cell.length_b   1.000
_cell.length_c   1.000
_cell.angle_alpha   90.00
_cell.angle_beta   90.00
_cell.angle_gamma   90.00
#
_symmetry.space_group_name_H-M   'P 1'
#
loop_
_entity.id
_entity.type
_entity.pdbx_description
1 polymer ?
#
loop_
_entity_poly.entity_id
_entity_poly.type
_entity_poly.pdbx_seq_one_letter_code
_entity_poly.pdbx_strand_id
1 'polypeptide(L)'
;MILDSINYPKDLNGLNSDELEVLSSEIRSLLVDTVEKNGGHLGSNLGIVELTIALHRVFDSPNDTILWDTGHQTYVHKILTGRRKEFTNLRLPEGISGYPSREESPHDWIENSHASTVLSYAHGLASAYSLSGDKRRVIAVIGDGSLTGGMAFEGLNNLGHSGKKVTIVLNDNGRSYAPTISRLSESLIRIRSNPTYMRRQHRLEKLAEGMPWVGEILERGISATKAAIREMFEPPAFFEALGITYLGPFDGHNIEEIEQALSNAIEFEGPVVVHVLTQKGRGHAPAEQDSIKHMHDTSGMKSGSYTEAFSEALVKVGESNSKVVAITAAMPDSTGLLSFRERFPERCFDVGIAEQHAVTAAAGMAMGGLRPVVAVYSTFLTRAIDQINLDVGLHELPVIFCIDRAGVTGDDGASHHGLLDISLLSK
;
A
#
# COMPACT_ATOMS: atom_id res chain seq x y z
N MET A 1 -9.14 21.85 -21.43
CA MET A 1 -8.49 21.38 -20.18
C MET A 1 -7.12 20.83 -20.54
N ILE A 2 -6.12 20.97 -19.66
CA ILE A 2 -4.78 20.40 -19.90
C ILE A 2 -4.86 18.87 -20.01
N LEU A 3 -5.68 18.26 -19.17
CA LEU A 3 -5.90 16.82 -19.18
C LEU A 3 -6.39 16.29 -20.54
N ASP A 4 -7.09 17.11 -21.34
CA ASP A 4 -7.55 16.72 -22.68
C ASP A 4 -6.39 16.50 -23.67
N SER A 5 -5.27 17.14 -23.47
CA SER A 5 -4.07 16.99 -24.29
C SER A 5 -3.18 15.82 -23.87
N ILE A 6 -3.41 15.23 -22.69
CA ILE A 6 -2.63 14.11 -22.19
C ILE A 6 -3.25 12.80 -22.64
N ASN A 7 -2.56 12.10 -23.53
CA ASN A 7 -2.95 10.76 -24.01
C ASN A 7 -1.94 9.69 -23.57
N TYR A 8 -0.66 10.04 -23.44
CA TYR A 8 0.41 9.13 -23.03
C TYR A 8 1.36 9.82 -22.05
N PRO A 9 2.14 9.09 -21.26
CA PRO A 9 3.08 9.65 -20.28
C PRO A 9 4.02 10.71 -20.87
N LYS A 10 4.44 10.57 -22.12
CA LYS A 10 5.34 11.52 -22.79
C LYS A 10 4.76 12.93 -22.95
N ASP A 11 3.44 13.06 -22.99
CA ASP A 11 2.75 14.34 -23.09
C ASP A 11 2.96 15.22 -21.83
N LEU A 12 3.36 14.61 -20.71
CA LEU A 12 3.65 15.30 -19.45
C LEU A 12 4.96 16.10 -19.51
N ASN A 13 5.91 15.72 -20.38
CA ASN A 13 7.27 16.29 -20.35
C ASN A 13 7.34 17.77 -20.76
N GLY A 14 6.32 18.26 -21.47
CA GLY A 14 6.26 19.66 -21.92
C GLY A 14 5.61 20.61 -20.93
N LEU A 15 5.02 20.11 -19.83
CA LEU A 15 4.28 20.92 -18.88
C LEU A 15 5.21 21.60 -17.85
N ASN A 16 4.94 22.89 -17.57
CA ASN A 16 5.55 23.62 -16.49
C ASN A 16 4.83 23.38 -15.14
N SER A 17 5.37 23.91 -14.04
CA SER A 17 4.84 23.70 -12.68
C SER A 17 3.38 24.15 -12.52
N ASP A 18 3.00 25.31 -13.06
CA ASP A 18 1.63 25.82 -12.97
C ASP A 18 0.65 24.91 -13.75
N GLU A 19 1.07 24.43 -14.92
CA GLU A 19 0.30 23.50 -15.73
C GLU A 19 0.14 22.14 -15.04
N LEU A 20 1.15 21.66 -14.33
CA LEU A 20 1.08 20.41 -13.54
C LEU A 20 0.12 20.52 -12.35
N GLU A 21 0.06 21.69 -11.69
CA GLU A 21 -0.93 21.94 -10.63
C GLU A 21 -2.37 21.92 -11.18
N VAL A 22 -2.58 22.57 -12.33
CA VAL A 22 -3.89 22.55 -13.02
C VAL A 22 -4.24 21.13 -13.43
N LEU A 23 -3.32 20.38 -14.02
CA LEU A 23 -3.51 18.98 -14.40
C LEU A 23 -3.89 18.12 -13.19
N SER A 24 -3.20 18.28 -12.06
CA SER A 24 -3.48 17.56 -10.82
C SER A 24 -4.91 17.82 -10.32
N SER A 25 -5.38 19.07 -10.42
CA SER A 25 -6.75 19.45 -10.07
C SER A 25 -7.78 18.85 -11.03
N GLU A 26 -7.52 18.86 -12.35
CA GLU A 26 -8.40 18.27 -13.35
C GLU A 26 -8.50 16.73 -13.20
N ILE A 27 -7.39 16.05 -12.89
CA ILE A 27 -7.37 14.61 -12.59
C ILE A 27 -8.25 14.32 -11.36
N ARG A 28 -8.10 15.10 -10.27
CA ARG A 28 -8.92 14.93 -9.07
C ARG A 28 -10.41 15.08 -9.33
N SER A 29 -10.79 16.08 -10.14
CA SER A 29 -12.20 16.25 -10.54
C SER A 29 -12.73 15.02 -11.28
N LEU A 30 -11.97 14.50 -12.24
CA LEU A 30 -12.35 13.30 -12.99
C LEU A 30 -12.44 12.05 -12.07
N LEU A 31 -11.54 11.90 -11.10
CA LEU A 31 -11.57 10.83 -10.12
C LEU A 31 -12.83 10.89 -9.26
N VAL A 32 -13.17 12.06 -8.72
CA VAL A 32 -14.36 12.26 -7.89
C VAL A 32 -15.61 11.93 -8.68
N ASP A 33 -15.80 12.59 -9.84
CA ASP A 33 -16.98 12.42 -10.68
C ASP A 33 -17.23 10.96 -11.09
N THR A 34 -16.14 10.24 -11.40
CA THR A 34 -16.24 8.84 -11.85
C THR A 34 -16.48 7.88 -10.68
N VAL A 35 -15.68 8.00 -9.60
CA VAL A 35 -15.71 7.03 -8.51
C VAL A 35 -16.94 7.19 -7.62
N GLU A 36 -17.44 8.41 -7.43
CA GLU A 36 -18.71 8.60 -6.72
C GLU A 36 -19.89 7.97 -7.46
N LYS A 37 -19.84 7.95 -8.79
CA LYS A 37 -20.89 7.35 -9.63
C LYS A 37 -20.78 5.83 -9.74
N ASN A 38 -19.57 5.32 -9.98
CA ASN A 38 -19.33 3.92 -10.35
C ASN A 38 -18.86 3.05 -9.18
N GLY A 39 -18.48 3.66 -8.06
CA GLY A 39 -17.79 2.99 -6.96
C GLY A 39 -16.30 2.84 -7.22
N GLY A 40 -15.57 2.45 -6.18
CA GLY A 40 -14.12 2.19 -6.25
C GLY A 40 -13.32 2.86 -5.14
N HIS A 41 -12.00 2.95 -5.32
CA HIS A 41 -11.06 3.46 -4.34
C HIS A 41 -10.79 4.96 -4.58
N LEU A 42 -11.49 5.85 -3.85
CA LEU A 42 -11.36 7.29 -4.07
C LEU A 42 -10.19 7.90 -3.31
N GLY A 43 -10.19 7.79 -1.98
CA GLY A 43 -9.22 8.49 -1.13
C GLY A 43 -7.76 8.13 -1.42
N SER A 44 -7.49 6.85 -1.71
CA SER A 44 -6.14 6.39 -2.07
C SER A 44 -5.64 7.01 -3.37
N ASN A 45 -6.51 7.13 -4.38
CA ASN A 45 -6.16 7.71 -5.68
C ASN A 45 -6.03 9.24 -5.63
N LEU A 46 -6.83 9.94 -4.83
CA LEU A 46 -6.70 11.38 -4.63
C LEU A 46 -5.37 11.77 -3.98
N GLY A 47 -4.84 10.89 -3.12
CA GLY A 47 -3.58 11.12 -2.42
C GLY A 47 -2.33 10.91 -3.26
N ILE A 48 -2.42 10.21 -4.41
CA ILE A 48 -1.24 9.79 -5.18
C ILE A 48 -1.10 10.52 -6.54
N VAL A 49 -1.87 11.56 -6.77
CA VAL A 49 -1.92 12.24 -8.08
C VAL A 49 -0.55 12.77 -8.47
N GLU A 50 0.06 13.61 -7.66
CA GLU A 50 1.35 14.24 -7.92
C GLU A 50 2.47 13.20 -8.02
N LEU A 51 2.47 12.21 -7.12
CA LEU A 51 3.45 11.11 -7.15
C LEU A 51 3.36 10.31 -8.45
N THR A 52 2.16 10.02 -8.95
CA THR A 52 1.98 9.29 -10.21
C THR A 52 2.44 10.11 -11.41
N ILE A 53 2.16 11.42 -11.43
CA ILE A 53 2.65 12.34 -12.46
C ILE A 53 4.19 12.33 -12.47
N ALA A 54 4.82 12.52 -11.31
CA ALA A 54 6.29 12.52 -11.19
C ALA A 54 6.92 11.20 -11.64
N LEU A 55 6.33 10.06 -11.26
CA LEU A 55 6.78 8.74 -11.73
C LEU A 55 6.79 8.64 -13.26
N HIS A 56 5.73 9.09 -13.92
CA HIS A 56 5.62 9.04 -15.38
C HIS A 56 6.45 10.11 -16.10
N ARG A 57 6.93 11.12 -15.41
CA ARG A 57 7.86 12.12 -15.98
C ARG A 57 9.31 11.68 -15.84
N VAL A 58 9.66 10.95 -14.79
CA VAL A 58 11.03 10.49 -14.53
C VAL A 58 11.32 9.15 -15.22
N PHE A 59 10.37 8.23 -15.27
CA PHE A 59 10.56 6.88 -15.82
C PHE A 59 9.84 6.70 -17.15
N ASP A 60 10.50 6.06 -18.10
CA ASP A 60 9.98 5.80 -19.47
C ASP A 60 9.09 4.55 -19.49
N SER A 61 7.91 4.59 -18.86
CA SER A 61 6.95 3.49 -18.93
C SER A 61 6.33 3.39 -20.34
N PRO A 62 6.17 2.18 -20.93
CA PRO A 62 6.33 0.84 -20.31
C PRO A 62 7.75 0.26 -20.44
N ASN A 63 8.73 0.98 -21.03
CA ASN A 63 10.10 0.51 -21.13
C ASN A 63 10.71 0.29 -19.74
N ASP A 64 10.64 1.30 -18.87
CA ASP A 64 10.89 1.09 -17.44
C ASP A 64 9.66 0.42 -16.79
N THR A 65 9.89 -0.52 -15.89
CA THR A 65 8.85 -1.33 -15.28
C THR A 65 8.36 -0.69 -13.99
N ILE A 66 7.17 -0.08 -14.00
CA ILE A 66 6.51 0.44 -12.79
C ILE A 66 5.52 -0.60 -12.28
N LEU A 67 5.75 -1.06 -11.06
CA LEU A 67 4.94 -2.06 -10.37
C LEU A 67 4.15 -1.41 -9.24
N TRP A 68 2.88 -1.77 -9.11
CA TRP A 68 1.98 -1.23 -8.11
C TRP A 68 1.54 -2.32 -7.15
N ASP A 69 1.82 -2.14 -5.85
CA ASP A 69 1.33 -3.07 -4.84
C ASP A 69 -0.18 -2.92 -4.65
N THR A 70 -0.89 -4.04 -4.52
CA THR A 70 -2.35 -4.09 -4.41
C THR A 70 -3.07 -3.55 -5.66
N GLY A 71 -2.54 -2.55 -6.32
CA GLY A 71 -3.11 -1.96 -7.54
C GLY A 71 -4.33 -1.05 -7.36
N HIS A 72 -4.86 -0.88 -6.14
CA HIS A 72 -6.05 -0.06 -5.86
C HIS A 72 -5.82 1.46 -6.03
N GLN A 73 -4.57 1.90 -6.11
CA GLN A 73 -4.15 3.30 -6.26
C GLN A 73 -3.62 3.62 -7.67
N THR A 74 -4.14 2.93 -8.71
CA THR A 74 -3.64 3.05 -10.09
C THR A 74 -4.57 3.81 -11.04
N TYR A 75 -5.59 4.49 -10.53
CA TYR A 75 -6.52 5.20 -11.39
C TYR A 75 -5.84 6.35 -12.15
N VAL A 76 -4.96 7.10 -11.48
CA VAL A 76 -4.15 8.14 -12.13
C VAL A 76 -3.21 7.55 -13.18
N HIS A 77 -2.58 6.41 -12.88
CA HIS A 77 -1.77 5.66 -13.84
C HIS A 77 -2.58 5.27 -15.08
N LYS A 78 -3.81 4.75 -14.92
CA LYS A 78 -4.69 4.45 -16.05
C LYS A 78 -5.02 5.67 -16.90
N ILE A 79 -5.36 6.80 -16.25
CA ILE A 79 -5.67 8.07 -16.92
C ILE A 79 -4.49 8.53 -17.77
N LEU A 80 -3.27 8.49 -17.23
CA LEU A 80 -2.05 8.98 -17.88
C LEU A 80 -1.47 8.01 -18.94
N THR A 81 -1.92 6.75 -18.94
CA THR A 81 -1.42 5.70 -19.85
C THR A 81 -2.43 5.32 -20.95
N GLY A 82 -3.21 6.29 -21.42
CA GLY A 82 -4.04 6.18 -22.61
C GLY A 82 -5.50 5.80 -22.36
N ARG A 83 -5.91 5.52 -21.11
CA ARG A 83 -7.27 5.04 -20.77
C ARG A 83 -8.19 6.14 -20.20
N ARG A 84 -7.86 7.41 -20.40
CA ARG A 84 -8.64 8.53 -19.89
C ARG A 84 -10.11 8.53 -20.39
N LYS A 85 -10.32 8.20 -21.64
CA LYS A 85 -11.67 8.19 -22.24
C LYS A 85 -12.53 7.07 -21.66
N GLU A 86 -11.92 5.90 -21.50
CA GLU A 86 -12.54 4.69 -20.96
C GLU A 86 -12.74 4.79 -19.45
N PHE A 87 -12.03 5.72 -18.79
CA PHE A 87 -12.06 5.87 -17.32
C PHE A 87 -13.46 6.17 -16.78
N THR A 88 -14.31 6.85 -17.55
CA THR A 88 -15.72 7.08 -17.18
C THR A 88 -16.54 5.79 -17.02
N ASN A 89 -16.05 4.67 -17.58
CA ASN A 89 -16.65 3.34 -17.47
C ASN A 89 -15.87 2.44 -16.49
N LEU A 90 -15.08 3.03 -15.59
CA LEU A 90 -14.34 2.30 -14.56
C LEU A 90 -15.28 1.36 -13.80
N ARG A 91 -14.89 0.07 -13.65
CA ARG A 91 -15.61 -0.99 -12.92
C ARG A 91 -17.01 -1.35 -13.46
N LEU A 92 -17.42 -0.79 -14.58
CA LEU A 92 -18.67 -1.15 -15.23
C LEU A 92 -18.50 -2.36 -16.16
N PRO A 93 -19.56 -3.10 -16.46
CA PRO A 93 -19.53 -4.12 -17.52
C PRO A 93 -18.96 -3.53 -18.82
N GLU A 94 -18.04 -4.24 -19.46
CA GLU A 94 -17.33 -3.80 -20.68
C GLU A 94 -16.47 -2.52 -20.48
N GLY A 95 -16.31 -2.05 -19.24
CA GLY A 95 -15.42 -0.95 -18.87
C GLY A 95 -14.04 -1.44 -18.46
N ILE A 96 -13.21 -0.49 -17.98
CA ILE A 96 -11.89 -0.82 -17.47
C ILE A 96 -11.93 -1.31 -16.01
N SER A 97 -11.00 -2.21 -15.67
CA SER A 97 -10.87 -2.76 -14.32
C SER A 97 -10.51 -1.70 -13.27
N GLY A 98 -10.94 -1.89 -12.04
CA GLY A 98 -10.51 -1.11 -10.88
C GLY A 98 -9.06 -1.38 -10.42
N TYR A 99 -8.37 -2.31 -11.07
CA TYR A 99 -6.98 -2.71 -10.83
C TYR A 99 -6.21 -2.74 -12.14
N PRO A 100 -4.86 -2.78 -12.13
CA PRO A 100 -4.09 -2.99 -13.34
C PRO A 100 -4.53 -4.24 -14.09
N SER A 101 -4.55 -4.17 -15.41
CA SER A 101 -4.87 -5.29 -16.28
C SER A 101 -3.95 -5.30 -17.52
N ARG A 102 -3.25 -6.41 -17.71
CA ARG A 102 -2.32 -6.60 -18.83
C ARG A 102 -3.03 -6.66 -20.18
N GLU A 103 -4.30 -7.02 -20.18
CA GLU A 103 -5.16 -6.97 -21.37
C GLU A 103 -5.51 -5.54 -21.78
N GLU A 104 -5.58 -4.62 -20.80
CA GLU A 104 -5.90 -3.21 -21.06
C GLU A 104 -4.69 -2.41 -21.56
N SER A 105 -3.49 -2.69 -21.03
CA SER A 105 -2.33 -1.83 -21.29
C SER A 105 -0.99 -2.54 -21.08
N PRO A 106 0.01 -2.27 -21.96
CA PRO A 106 1.39 -2.74 -21.73
C PRO A 106 2.08 -2.06 -20.55
N HIS A 107 1.51 -1.02 -19.99
CA HIS A 107 2.00 -0.36 -18.78
C HIS A 107 1.66 -1.12 -17.51
N ASP A 108 0.72 -2.06 -17.56
CA ASP A 108 0.24 -2.84 -16.43
C ASP A 108 0.99 -4.19 -16.35
N TRP A 109 1.71 -4.43 -15.27
CA TRP A 109 2.58 -5.60 -15.09
C TRP A 109 2.01 -6.66 -14.13
N ILE A 110 1.31 -6.24 -13.09
CA ILE A 110 0.79 -7.10 -12.03
C ILE A 110 -0.72 -6.95 -11.96
N GLU A 111 -1.44 -8.07 -12.05
CA GLU A 111 -2.90 -8.15 -11.94
C GLU A 111 -3.31 -8.74 -10.58
N ASN A 112 -2.56 -8.48 -9.52
CA ASN A 112 -2.77 -9.04 -8.20
C ASN A 112 -3.17 -7.95 -7.22
N SER A 113 -4.42 -8.00 -6.72
CA SER A 113 -4.93 -7.08 -5.69
C SER A 113 -4.56 -7.45 -4.26
N HIS A 114 -3.83 -8.56 -4.07
CA HIS A 114 -3.30 -8.93 -2.76
C HIS A 114 -2.06 -8.10 -2.42
N ALA A 115 -2.09 -7.41 -1.29
CA ALA A 115 -1.03 -6.53 -0.84
C ALA A 115 0.28 -7.26 -0.53
N SER A 116 1.38 -6.52 -0.43
CA SER A 116 2.70 -6.96 0.02
C SER A 116 3.50 -7.82 -0.97
N THR A 117 3.03 -7.97 -2.23
CA THR A 117 3.67 -8.84 -3.23
C THR A 117 4.67 -8.13 -4.13
N VAL A 118 4.56 -6.80 -4.28
CA VAL A 118 5.29 -6.01 -5.28
C VAL A 118 6.80 -6.13 -5.15
N LEU A 119 7.34 -6.21 -3.93
CA LEU A 119 8.78 -6.29 -3.70
C LEU A 119 9.38 -7.61 -4.18
N SER A 120 8.64 -8.71 -4.07
CA SER A 120 9.04 -10.01 -4.59
C SER A 120 9.00 -10.03 -6.12
N TYR A 121 7.98 -9.41 -6.75
CA TYR A 121 7.95 -9.21 -8.20
C TYR A 121 9.14 -8.36 -8.66
N ALA A 122 9.41 -7.26 -7.97
CA ALA A 122 10.53 -6.37 -8.30
C ALA A 122 11.88 -7.09 -8.22
N HIS A 123 12.10 -7.89 -7.15
CA HIS A 123 13.29 -8.71 -7.01
C HIS A 123 13.45 -9.72 -8.17
N GLY A 124 12.37 -10.40 -8.53
CA GLY A 124 12.37 -11.35 -9.64
C GLY A 124 12.69 -10.69 -10.98
N LEU A 125 12.04 -9.56 -11.29
CA LEU A 125 12.27 -8.82 -12.54
C LEU A 125 13.67 -8.21 -12.60
N ALA A 126 14.14 -7.57 -11.52
CA ALA A 126 15.50 -7.03 -11.49
C ALA A 126 16.57 -8.12 -11.64
N SER A 127 16.32 -9.32 -11.09
CA SER A 127 17.19 -10.48 -11.27
C SER A 127 17.18 -10.96 -12.72
N ALA A 128 16.02 -11.06 -13.35
CA ALA A 128 15.88 -11.45 -14.76
C ALA A 128 16.58 -10.45 -15.69
N TYR A 129 16.38 -9.15 -15.47
CA TYR A 129 17.04 -8.10 -16.27
C TYR A 129 18.57 -8.12 -16.09
N SER A 130 19.04 -8.29 -14.86
CA SER A 130 20.46 -8.44 -14.57
C SER A 130 21.11 -9.63 -15.30
N LEU A 131 20.42 -10.78 -15.36
CA LEU A 131 20.92 -11.99 -16.02
C LEU A 131 20.90 -11.88 -17.55
N SER A 132 19.90 -11.19 -18.10
CA SER A 132 19.77 -10.99 -19.57
C SER A 132 20.57 -9.80 -20.10
N GLY A 133 21.19 -8.99 -19.22
CA GLY A 133 21.86 -7.75 -19.61
C GLY A 133 20.87 -6.63 -20.00
N ASP A 134 19.60 -6.76 -19.66
CA ASP A 134 18.58 -5.74 -19.88
C ASP A 134 18.80 -4.58 -18.90
N LYS A 135 18.72 -3.35 -19.41
CA LYS A 135 18.98 -2.12 -18.63
C LYS A 135 17.71 -1.42 -18.14
N ARG A 136 16.54 -2.03 -18.35
CA ARG A 136 15.28 -1.49 -17.86
C ARG A 136 15.31 -1.33 -16.33
N ARG A 137 14.75 -0.23 -15.88
CA ARG A 137 14.61 0.05 -14.45
C ARG A 137 13.39 -0.67 -13.90
N VAL A 138 13.46 -1.05 -12.62
CA VAL A 138 12.34 -1.65 -11.89
C VAL A 138 11.98 -0.72 -10.74
N ILE A 139 10.75 -0.22 -10.76
CA ILE A 139 10.18 0.67 -9.77
C ILE A 139 9.02 -0.05 -9.08
N ALA A 140 9.06 -0.15 -7.75
CA ALA A 140 8.02 -0.79 -6.95
C ALA A 140 7.34 0.24 -6.05
N VAL A 141 6.08 0.57 -6.34
CA VAL A 141 5.26 1.47 -5.52
C VAL A 141 4.50 0.66 -4.49
N ILE A 142 4.75 0.92 -3.21
CA ILE A 142 4.15 0.21 -2.08
C ILE A 142 3.62 1.18 -1.04
N GLY A 143 2.42 0.91 -0.50
CA GLY A 143 1.86 1.67 0.62
C GLY A 143 2.42 1.23 1.98
N ASP A 144 2.39 2.12 2.97
CA ASP A 144 2.81 1.84 4.35
C ASP A 144 2.01 0.70 4.99
N GLY A 145 0.72 0.58 4.68
CA GLY A 145 -0.11 -0.55 5.11
C GLY A 145 0.39 -1.90 4.58
N SER A 146 0.82 -1.94 3.33
CA SER A 146 1.32 -3.17 2.69
C SER A 146 2.65 -3.64 3.26
N LEU A 147 3.44 -2.74 3.86
CA LEU A 147 4.68 -3.12 4.57
C LEU A 147 4.41 -3.91 5.86
N THR A 148 3.19 -3.96 6.36
CA THR A 148 2.84 -4.78 7.54
C THR A 148 2.75 -6.28 7.23
N GLY A 149 2.65 -6.65 5.96
CA GLY A 149 2.59 -8.05 5.53
C GLY A 149 3.95 -8.75 5.55
N GLY A 150 3.97 -10.00 5.99
CA GLY A 150 5.20 -10.80 6.08
C GLY A 150 5.95 -10.89 4.76
N MET A 151 5.24 -11.04 3.66
CA MET A 151 5.83 -11.14 2.31
C MET A 151 6.59 -9.86 1.89
N ALA A 152 6.17 -8.67 2.37
CA ALA A 152 6.93 -7.44 2.15
C ALA A 152 8.28 -7.46 2.88
N PHE A 153 8.32 -7.97 4.13
CA PHE A 153 9.58 -8.15 4.87
C PHE A 153 10.51 -9.15 4.19
N GLU A 154 9.98 -10.27 3.68
CA GLU A 154 10.73 -11.25 2.89
C GLU A 154 11.31 -10.60 1.63
N GLY A 155 10.51 -9.82 0.92
CA GLY A 155 10.91 -9.07 -0.27
C GLY A 155 12.02 -8.07 0.02
N LEU A 156 11.89 -7.25 1.07
CA LEU A 156 12.92 -6.29 1.50
C LEU A 156 14.23 -6.99 1.86
N ASN A 157 14.17 -8.04 2.69
CA ASN A 157 15.34 -8.80 3.10
C ASN A 157 16.10 -9.40 1.91
N ASN A 158 15.37 -9.96 0.94
CA ASN A 158 15.98 -10.55 -0.25
C ASN A 158 16.53 -9.49 -1.21
N LEU A 159 15.86 -8.36 -1.39
CA LEU A 159 16.36 -7.23 -2.17
C LEU A 159 17.66 -6.68 -1.59
N GLY A 160 17.70 -6.42 -0.28
CA GLY A 160 18.91 -5.94 0.38
C GLY A 160 20.07 -6.92 0.29
N HIS A 161 19.81 -8.21 0.53
CA HIS A 161 20.83 -9.25 0.42
C HIS A 161 21.39 -9.41 -1.00
N SER A 162 20.52 -9.37 -2.00
CA SER A 162 20.92 -9.54 -3.42
C SER A 162 21.58 -8.31 -4.03
N GLY A 163 21.40 -7.13 -3.44
CA GLY A 163 21.88 -5.86 -3.96
C GLY A 163 21.34 -5.49 -5.35
N LYS A 164 20.20 -6.08 -5.77
CA LYS A 164 19.60 -5.77 -7.09
C LYS A 164 19.06 -4.36 -7.13
N LYS A 165 19.31 -3.67 -8.25
CA LYS A 165 18.89 -2.28 -8.47
C LYS A 165 17.37 -2.22 -8.63
N VAL A 166 16.69 -1.73 -7.60
CA VAL A 166 15.24 -1.51 -7.54
C VAL A 166 14.98 -0.19 -6.83
N THR A 167 14.17 0.67 -7.44
CA THR A 167 13.64 1.87 -6.78
C THR A 167 12.33 1.53 -6.10
N ILE A 168 12.32 1.51 -4.77
CA ILE A 168 11.12 1.26 -3.96
C ILE A 168 10.54 2.62 -3.58
N VAL A 169 9.33 2.91 -4.03
CA VAL A 169 8.61 4.13 -3.68
C VAL A 169 7.63 3.81 -2.56
N LEU A 170 7.98 4.21 -1.34
CA LEU A 170 7.13 4.06 -0.17
C LEU A 170 6.15 5.22 -0.10
N ASN A 171 4.90 4.97 -0.47
CA ASN A 171 3.79 5.91 -0.34
C ASN A 171 3.22 5.83 1.07
N ASP A 172 3.64 6.74 1.96
CA ASP A 172 3.19 6.79 3.35
C ASP A 172 2.06 7.82 3.51
N ASN A 173 0.87 7.34 3.76
CA ASN A 173 -0.28 8.17 4.16
C ASN A 173 -0.77 7.85 5.58
N GLY A 174 -0.11 6.95 6.31
CA GLY A 174 -0.41 6.55 7.67
C GLY A 174 -1.65 5.68 7.82
N ARG A 175 -2.20 5.16 6.70
CA ARG A 175 -3.45 4.41 6.72
C ARG A 175 -3.53 3.34 5.64
N SER A 176 -4.09 2.17 6.05
CA SER A 176 -4.71 1.21 5.14
C SER A 176 -6.23 1.48 5.06
N TYR A 177 -7.09 0.51 5.30
CA TYR A 177 -8.52 0.76 5.60
C TYR A 177 -8.69 1.49 6.95
N ALA A 178 -7.91 1.10 7.94
CA ALA A 178 -7.81 1.72 9.26
C ALA A 178 -6.42 2.35 9.45
N PRO A 179 -6.15 3.07 10.54
CA PRO A 179 -4.79 3.48 10.88
C PRO A 179 -3.86 2.27 10.87
N THR A 180 -2.73 2.38 10.20
CA THR A 180 -1.78 1.27 10.03
C THR A 180 -1.20 0.86 11.39
N ILE A 181 -1.37 -0.41 11.77
CA ILE A 181 -0.94 -0.95 13.05
C ILE A 181 0.37 -1.68 12.87
N SER A 182 1.49 -1.02 13.20
CA SER A 182 2.79 -1.68 13.36
C SER A 182 3.80 -0.75 14.04
N ARG A 183 4.83 -1.31 14.67
CA ARG A 183 5.95 -0.52 15.22
C ARG A 183 6.69 0.25 14.14
N LEU A 184 6.84 -0.33 12.96
CA LEU A 184 7.43 0.36 11.81
C LEU A 184 6.58 1.57 11.41
N SER A 185 5.26 1.42 11.32
CA SER A 185 4.34 2.53 11.03
C SER A 185 4.35 3.60 12.12
N GLU A 186 4.42 3.22 13.40
CA GLU A 186 4.60 4.19 14.50
C GLU A 186 5.87 5.01 14.35
N SER A 187 6.97 4.38 13.91
CA SER A 187 8.23 5.07 13.64
C SER A 187 8.12 6.01 12.44
N LEU A 188 7.45 5.60 11.37
CA LEU A 188 7.13 6.45 10.21
C LEU A 188 6.23 7.64 10.62
N ILE A 189 5.20 7.41 11.46
CA ILE A 189 4.32 8.46 12.00
C ILE A 189 5.10 9.50 12.83
N ARG A 190 6.09 9.08 13.63
CA ARG A 190 6.93 10.01 14.41
C ARG A 190 7.73 10.96 13.51
N ILE A 191 8.26 10.47 12.39
CA ILE A 191 8.95 11.31 11.40
C ILE A 191 7.97 12.29 10.77
N ARG A 192 6.82 11.81 10.32
CA ARG A 192 5.75 12.61 9.73
C ARG A 192 5.26 13.73 10.67
N SER A 193 5.22 13.46 11.98
CA SER A 193 4.75 14.41 13.01
C SER A 193 5.81 15.41 13.48
N ASN A 194 7.06 15.32 12.98
CA ASN A 194 8.16 16.19 13.43
C ASN A 194 8.54 17.25 12.38
N PRO A 195 7.96 18.47 12.45
CA PRO A 195 8.23 19.54 11.49
C PRO A 195 9.71 20.00 11.48
N THR A 196 10.44 19.73 12.56
CA THR A 196 11.85 20.09 12.70
C THR A 196 12.74 19.15 11.89
N TYR A 197 12.36 17.90 11.76
CA TYR A 197 13.07 16.93 10.93
C TYR A 197 13.01 17.32 9.45
N MET A 198 11.80 17.57 8.94
CA MET A 198 11.56 18.02 7.55
C MET A 198 12.37 19.28 7.19
N ARG A 199 12.39 20.29 8.09
CA ARG A 199 13.13 21.55 7.84
C ARG A 199 14.65 21.39 7.93
N ARG A 200 15.16 20.47 8.74
CA ARG A 200 16.61 20.24 8.89
C ARG A 200 17.19 19.45 7.72
N GLN A 201 16.48 18.48 7.21
CA GLN A 201 16.89 17.70 6.04
C GLN A 201 17.05 18.64 4.82
N HIS A 202 16.06 19.45 4.53
CA HIS A 202 16.09 20.46 3.45
C HIS A 202 17.25 21.45 3.58
N ARG A 203 17.67 21.80 4.81
CA ARG A 203 18.84 22.68 5.04
C ARG A 203 20.17 21.96 4.85
N LEU A 204 20.25 20.69 5.22
CA LEU A 204 21.48 19.89 5.08
C LEU A 204 21.74 19.52 3.62
N GLU A 205 20.70 19.23 2.85
CA GLU A 205 20.79 19.00 1.40
C GLU A 205 21.27 20.24 0.65
N LYS A 206 20.67 21.41 0.93
CA LYS A 206 21.14 22.71 0.35
C LYS A 206 22.56 23.11 0.77
N LEU A 207 23.03 22.69 1.95
CA LEU A 207 24.39 22.92 2.38
C LEU A 207 25.39 21.95 1.74
N ALA A 208 24.96 20.71 1.43
CA ALA A 208 25.78 19.73 0.73
C ALA A 208 25.99 20.07 -0.76
N GLU A 209 24.97 20.62 -1.41
CA GLU A 209 25.05 21.08 -2.81
C GLU A 209 25.99 22.29 -3.02
N GLY A 210 26.24 23.05 -1.96
CA GLY A 210 27.07 24.30 -2.02
C GLY A 210 28.57 24.14 -1.70
N MET A 211 29.07 22.93 -1.38
CA MET A 211 30.48 22.74 -0.94
C MET A 211 31.22 21.64 -1.70
N PRO A 212 31.90 21.96 -2.80
CA PRO A 212 32.62 20.93 -3.60
C PRO A 212 33.91 20.41 -2.96
N TRP A 213 34.34 20.83 -1.78
CA TRP A 213 35.69 20.57 -1.25
C TRP A 213 35.76 19.89 0.14
N VAL A 214 34.67 19.35 0.68
CA VAL A 214 34.62 18.81 2.04
C VAL A 214 34.45 17.28 2.08
N GLY A 215 34.53 16.59 0.92
CA GLY A 215 34.23 15.16 0.78
C GLY A 215 35.11 14.22 1.64
N GLU A 216 36.41 14.45 1.72
CA GLU A 216 37.34 13.45 2.31
C GLU A 216 37.62 13.61 3.81
N ILE A 217 37.50 14.82 4.37
CA ILE A 217 37.78 15.05 5.81
C ILE A 217 36.52 14.85 6.67
N LEU A 218 35.34 15.00 6.07
CA LEU A 218 34.06 14.83 6.75
C LEU A 218 33.63 13.36 6.90
N GLU A 219 34.12 12.44 6.06
CA GLU A 219 33.72 11.02 6.11
C GLU A 219 34.08 10.32 7.43
N ARG A 220 35.18 10.69 8.09
CA ARG A 220 35.61 10.06 9.34
C ARG A 220 35.11 10.71 10.63
N GLY A 221 34.82 11.99 10.63
CA GLY A 221 34.35 12.73 11.82
C GLY A 221 32.83 12.87 11.89
N ILE A 222 32.16 12.92 10.74
CA ILE A 222 30.69 13.04 10.62
C ILE A 222 30.01 11.68 10.74
N SER A 223 30.70 10.56 10.48
CA SER A 223 30.10 9.23 10.63
C SER A 223 29.65 8.95 12.07
N ALA A 224 30.43 9.34 13.08
CA ALA A 224 30.08 9.15 14.48
C ALA A 224 28.96 10.11 14.96
N THR A 225 28.97 11.37 14.50
CA THR A 225 27.90 12.34 14.81
C THR A 225 26.63 12.09 13.99
N LYS A 226 26.76 11.65 12.73
CA LYS A 226 25.63 11.16 11.93
C LYS A 226 25.01 9.90 12.51
N ALA A 227 25.81 8.94 13.00
CA ALA A 227 25.31 7.75 13.66
C ALA A 227 24.55 8.08 14.95
N ALA A 228 25.08 8.98 15.78
CA ALA A 228 24.40 9.40 17.02
C ALA A 228 23.12 10.21 16.78
N ILE A 229 23.08 11.03 15.72
CA ILE A 229 21.87 11.74 15.30
C ILE A 229 20.90 10.79 14.59
N ARG A 230 21.39 9.77 13.89
CA ARG A 230 20.63 8.71 13.21
C ARG A 230 19.95 7.76 14.20
N GLU A 231 20.59 7.37 15.29
CA GLU A 231 19.98 6.57 16.36
C GLU A 231 18.77 7.25 17.02
N MET A 232 18.64 8.57 16.88
CA MET A 232 17.45 9.32 17.34
C MET A 232 16.25 9.24 16.38
N PHE A 233 16.40 8.69 15.15
CA PHE A 233 15.38 8.74 14.09
C PHE A 233 15.29 7.40 13.31
N GLU A 234 14.52 6.47 13.82
CA GLU A 234 14.50 5.04 13.51
C GLU A 234 14.17 4.51 12.10
N PRO A 235 13.40 5.09 11.17
CA PRO A 235 13.13 4.40 9.92
C PRO A 235 14.32 4.22 8.98
N PRO A 236 15.24 5.17 8.83
CA PRO A 236 16.45 4.93 8.04
C PRO A 236 17.22 3.71 8.50
N ALA A 237 17.37 3.54 9.85
CA ALA A 237 18.11 2.43 10.43
C ALA A 237 17.53 1.06 10.10
N PHE A 238 16.20 0.93 9.97
CA PHE A 238 15.55 -0.31 9.58
C PHE A 238 15.91 -0.73 8.15
N PHE A 239 15.76 0.16 7.16
CA PHE A 239 16.08 -0.15 5.77
C PHE A 239 17.59 -0.37 5.56
N GLU A 240 18.41 0.45 6.21
CA GLU A 240 19.87 0.32 6.12
C GLU A 240 20.40 -0.97 6.76
N ALA A 241 19.80 -1.42 7.87
CA ALA A 241 20.13 -2.72 8.46
C ALA A 241 19.83 -3.90 7.52
N LEU A 242 18.86 -3.71 6.60
CA LEU A 242 18.58 -4.69 5.54
C LEU A 242 19.48 -4.51 4.31
N GLY A 243 20.37 -3.51 4.26
CA GLY A 243 21.21 -3.23 3.10
C GLY A 243 20.48 -2.41 2.00
N ILE A 244 19.43 -1.68 2.36
CA ILE A 244 18.65 -0.85 1.45
C ILE A 244 18.91 0.63 1.77
N THR A 245 19.31 1.41 0.76
CA THR A 245 19.49 2.86 0.93
C THR A 245 18.15 3.53 1.18
N TYR A 246 18.10 4.47 2.12
CA TYR A 246 16.88 5.22 2.41
C TYR A 246 17.04 6.70 2.05
N LEU A 247 16.07 7.23 1.29
CA LEU A 247 15.95 8.64 0.92
C LEU A 247 14.59 9.17 1.40
N GLY A 248 14.57 10.34 1.99
CA GLY A 248 13.34 10.99 2.44
C GLY A 248 13.25 11.18 3.95
N PRO A 249 12.04 11.52 4.47
CA PRO A 249 10.80 11.61 3.69
C PRO A 249 10.69 12.90 2.87
N PHE A 250 10.00 12.82 1.72
CA PHE A 250 9.71 13.92 0.81
C PHE A 250 8.23 14.30 0.83
N ASP A 251 7.89 15.54 0.45
CA ASP A 251 6.50 15.96 0.28
C ASP A 251 5.91 15.32 -0.99
N GLY A 252 4.99 14.39 -0.83
CA GLY A 252 4.31 13.65 -1.89
C GLY A 252 3.34 14.48 -2.73
N HIS A 253 3.20 15.77 -2.44
CA HIS A 253 2.38 16.71 -3.19
C HIS A 253 3.19 17.81 -3.88
N ASN A 254 4.52 17.76 -3.77
CA ASN A 254 5.44 18.60 -4.50
C ASN A 254 6.10 17.79 -5.63
N ILE A 255 5.59 17.97 -6.87
CA ILE A 255 6.04 17.19 -8.03
C ILE A 255 7.54 17.38 -8.27
N GLU A 256 8.06 18.61 -8.16
CA GLU A 256 9.48 18.91 -8.41
C GLU A 256 10.40 18.20 -7.39
N GLU A 257 10.01 18.20 -6.10
CA GLU A 257 10.75 17.51 -5.04
C GLU A 257 10.76 15.99 -5.26
N ILE A 258 9.61 15.41 -5.66
CA ILE A 258 9.52 13.99 -5.98
C ILE A 258 10.37 13.63 -7.20
N GLU A 259 10.31 14.43 -8.28
CA GLU A 259 11.13 14.22 -9.49
C GLU A 259 12.62 14.23 -9.18
N GLN A 260 13.07 15.18 -8.36
CA GLN A 260 14.47 15.26 -7.92
C GLN A 260 14.84 14.02 -7.07
N ALA A 261 13.98 13.60 -6.14
CA ALA A 261 14.22 12.44 -5.31
C ALA A 261 14.32 11.15 -6.13
N LEU A 262 13.40 10.95 -7.09
CA LEU A 262 13.40 9.81 -7.99
C LEU A 262 14.61 9.80 -8.92
N SER A 263 15.00 10.97 -9.43
CA SER A 263 16.19 11.12 -10.27
C SER A 263 17.47 10.80 -9.51
N ASN A 264 17.57 11.28 -8.26
CA ASN A 264 18.69 10.92 -7.38
C ASN A 264 18.72 9.40 -7.08
N ALA A 265 17.55 8.78 -6.88
CA ALA A 265 17.46 7.35 -6.62
C ALA A 265 17.99 6.49 -7.78
N ILE A 266 17.90 6.95 -9.02
CA ILE A 266 18.42 6.24 -10.21
C ILE A 266 19.94 6.06 -10.14
N GLU A 267 20.67 6.99 -9.52
CA GLU A 267 22.14 7.00 -9.47
C GLU A 267 22.71 5.96 -8.48
N PHE A 268 21.89 5.42 -7.57
CA PHE A 268 22.35 4.42 -6.61
C PHE A 268 22.53 3.05 -7.24
N GLU A 269 23.61 2.38 -6.87
CA GLU A 269 23.81 0.96 -7.17
C GLU A 269 23.22 0.11 -6.04
N GLY A 270 22.19 -0.67 -6.34
CA GLY A 270 21.47 -1.50 -5.37
C GLY A 270 20.04 -1.00 -5.09
N PRO A 271 19.35 -1.59 -4.12
CA PRO A 271 17.99 -1.21 -3.79
C PRO A 271 17.95 0.10 -2.99
N VAL A 272 17.01 0.97 -3.35
CA VAL A 272 16.81 2.27 -2.69
C VAL A 272 15.34 2.49 -2.38
N VAL A 273 15.04 2.96 -1.18
CA VAL A 273 13.70 3.40 -0.78
C VAL A 273 13.61 4.93 -0.90
N VAL A 274 12.66 5.40 -1.68
CA VAL A 274 12.22 6.80 -1.74
C VAL A 274 10.94 6.91 -0.91
N HIS A 275 11.04 7.47 0.29
CA HIS A 275 9.90 7.62 1.20
C HIS A 275 9.17 8.92 0.92
N VAL A 276 7.89 8.83 0.57
CA VAL A 276 7.06 9.95 0.13
C VAL A 276 5.84 10.05 1.04
N LEU A 277 5.62 11.22 1.64
CA LEU A 277 4.48 11.50 2.51
C LEU A 277 3.31 12.04 1.69
N THR A 278 2.19 11.33 1.70
CA THR A 278 0.98 11.76 0.99
C THR A 278 -0.21 11.94 1.94
N GLN A 279 -1.25 12.61 1.45
CA GLN A 279 -2.50 12.79 2.17
C GLN A 279 -3.63 12.07 1.46
N LYS A 280 -4.16 11.03 2.10
CA LYS A 280 -5.32 10.28 1.59
C LYS A 280 -6.55 11.20 1.52
N GLY A 281 -7.25 11.18 0.37
CA GLY A 281 -8.43 12.01 0.16
C GLY A 281 -8.15 13.48 -0.22
N ARG A 282 -6.90 13.85 -0.48
CA ARG A 282 -6.47 15.24 -0.75
C ARG A 282 -7.30 15.92 -1.82
N GLY A 283 -7.75 17.15 -1.51
CA GLY A 283 -8.50 18.00 -2.42
C GLY A 283 -9.99 17.67 -2.52
N HIS A 284 -10.49 16.72 -1.69
CA HIS A 284 -11.92 16.39 -1.62
C HIS A 284 -12.37 16.39 -0.15
N ALA A 285 -13.05 17.48 0.24
CA ALA A 285 -13.40 17.72 1.64
C ALA A 285 -14.15 16.54 2.31
N PRO A 286 -15.11 15.83 1.65
CA PRO A 286 -15.74 14.65 2.26
C PRO A 286 -14.76 13.55 2.61
N ALA A 287 -13.75 13.28 1.76
CA ALA A 287 -12.75 12.26 2.01
C ALA A 287 -11.75 12.69 3.09
N GLU A 288 -11.35 13.96 3.12
CA GLU A 288 -10.46 14.50 4.16
C GLU A 288 -11.10 14.48 5.54
N GLN A 289 -12.41 14.69 5.62
CA GLN A 289 -13.19 14.72 6.88
C GLN A 289 -13.65 13.33 7.35
N ASP A 290 -13.59 12.31 6.52
CA ASP A 290 -13.92 10.93 6.90
C ASP A 290 -12.86 10.38 7.86
N SER A 291 -13.17 10.40 9.15
CA SER A 291 -12.25 9.96 10.21
C SER A 291 -12.01 8.45 10.26
N ILE A 292 -12.87 7.66 9.61
CA ILE A 292 -12.81 6.18 9.62
C ILE A 292 -11.86 5.68 8.57
N LYS A 293 -12.14 5.89 7.29
CA LYS A 293 -11.38 5.32 6.18
C LYS A 293 -10.88 6.32 5.13
N HIS A 294 -11.16 7.62 5.29
CA HIS A 294 -10.88 8.66 4.30
C HIS A 294 -11.38 8.30 2.89
N MET A 295 -12.61 7.74 2.81
CA MET A 295 -13.18 7.21 1.57
C MET A 295 -12.20 6.28 0.83
N HIS A 296 -11.54 5.36 1.58
CA HIS A 296 -10.64 4.35 0.97
C HIS A 296 -11.33 3.67 -0.20
N ASP A 297 -12.57 3.25 0.04
CA ASP A 297 -13.56 2.87 -0.98
C ASP A 297 -14.88 3.61 -0.71
N THR A 298 -15.73 3.68 -1.72
CA THR A 298 -17.06 4.28 -1.62
C THR A 298 -18.12 3.28 -1.14
N SER A 299 -17.76 2.02 -0.90
CA SER A 299 -18.64 1.00 -0.38
C SER A 299 -18.74 1.04 1.14
N GLY A 300 -19.92 0.79 1.68
CA GLY A 300 -20.19 0.60 3.09
C GLY A 300 -20.89 -0.73 3.34
N MET A 301 -21.06 -1.10 4.62
CA MET A 301 -21.87 -2.25 5.00
C MET A 301 -23.31 -2.02 4.53
N LYS A 302 -23.81 -2.90 3.66
CA LYS A 302 -25.18 -2.79 3.13
C LYS A 302 -26.16 -3.33 4.16
N SER A 303 -27.26 -2.60 4.38
CA SER A 303 -28.35 -3.09 5.24
C SER A 303 -28.96 -4.38 4.66
N GLY A 304 -29.26 -5.33 5.54
CA GLY A 304 -29.74 -6.67 5.19
C GLY A 304 -28.66 -7.61 4.64
N SER A 305 -27.37 -7.23 4.72
CA SER A 305 -26.26 -8.08 4.31
C SER A 305 -25.94 -9.18 5.33
N TYR A 306 -25.29 -10.25 4.88
CA TYR A 306 -24.76 -11.29 5.77
C TYR A 306 -23.72 -10.71 6.74
N THR A 307 -22.94 -9.72 6.32
CA THR A 307 -21.95 -9.02 7.16
C THR A 307 -22.61 -8.30 8.32
N GLU A 308 -23.77 -7.63 8.09
CA GLU A 308 -24.55 -6.98 9.15
C GLU A 308 -25.10 -8.00 10.14
N ALA A 309 -25.73 -9.07 9.64
CA ALA A 309 -26.25 -10.16 10.48
C ALA A 309 -25.15 -10.82 11.32
N PHE A 310 -23.97 -11.03 10.74
CA PHE A 310 -22.78 -11.52 11.44
C PHE A 310 -22.34 -10.56 12.55
N SER A 311 -22.24 -9.25 12.24
CA SER A 311 -21.85 -8.21 13.19
C SER A 311 -22.76 -8.22 14.44
N GLU A 312 -24.08 -8.24 14.24
CA GLU A 312 -25.05 -8.30 15.35
C GLU A 312 -24.95 -9.61 16.15
N ALA A 313 -24.80 -10.75 15.46
CA ALA A 313 -24.70 -12.05 16.11
C ALA A 313 -23.43 -12.14 16.96
N LEU A 314 -22.29 -11.63 16.45
CA LEU A 314 -21.01 -11.67 17.16
C LEU A 314 -21.06 -10.84 18.46
N VAL A 315 -21.69 -9.66 18.44
CA VAL A 315 -21.88 -8.85 19.66
C VAL A 315 -22.71 -9.63 20.69
N LYS A 316 -23.84 -10.24 20.30
CA LYS A 316 -24.70 -11.03 21.20
C LYS A 316 -23.94 -12.22 21.81
N VAL A 317 -23.16 -12.93 21.00
CA VAL A 317 -22.31 -14.05 21.46
C VAL A 317 -21.22 -13.54 22.42
N GLY A 318 -20.60 -12.40 22.11
CA GLY A 318 -19.59 -11.77 22.97
C GLY A 318 -20.13 -11.30 24.33
N GLU A 319 -21.40 -10.89 24.39
CA GLU A 319 -22.10 -10.57 25.66
C GLU A 319 -22.35 -11.81 26.52
N SER A 320 -22.72 -12.94 25.89
CA SER A 320 -23.01 -14.19 26.58
C SER A 320 -21.75 -15.00 26.95
N ASN A 321 -20.63 -14.78 26.27
CA ASN A 321 -19.41 -15.55 26.47
C ASN A 321 -18.16 -14.65 26.42
N SER A 322 -17.56 -14.40 27.58
CA SER A 322 -16.36 -13.56 27.73
C SER A 322 -15.10 -14.16 27.09
N LYS A 323 -15.09 -15.45 26.73
CA LYS A 323 -13.97 -16.10 26.06
C LYS A 323 -13.92 -15.83 24.55
N VAL A 324 -14.99 -15.28 23.97
CA VAL A 324 -15.04 -14.94 22.54
C VAL A 324 -14.17 -13.71 22.28
N VAL A 325 -13.26 -13.85 21.34
CA VAL A 325 -12.39 -12.78 20.83
C VAL A 325 -12.51 -12.72 19.30
N ALA A 326 -12.37 -11.54 18.72
CA ALA A 326 -12.44 -11.32 17.27
C ALA A 326 -11.09 -10.88 16.74
N ILE A 327 -10.72 -11.39 15.58
CA ILE A 327 -9.44 -11.10 14.91
C ILE A 327 -9.73 -10.76 13.45
N THR A 328 -9.08 -9.71 12.94
CA THR A 328 -9.09 -9.37 11.51
C THR A 328 -7.70 -8.93 11.04
N ALA A 329 -7.51 -8.89 9.73
CA ALA A 329 -6.28 -8.46 9.08
C ALA A 329 -6.51 -7.17 8.29
N ALA A 330 -6.49 -6.00 8.99
CA ALA A 330 -6.70 -4.65 8.47
C ALA A 330 -8.11 -4.38 7.88
N MET A 331 -9.12 -5.20 8.17
CA MET A 331 -10.46 -5.14 7.58
C MET A 331 -11.61 -5.02 8.61
N PRO A 332 -11.50 -4.25 9.70
CA PRO A 332 -12.48 -4.28 10.77
C PRO A 332 -13.88 -3.77 10.36
N ASP A 333 -13.94 -2.77 9.46
CA ASP A 333 -15.19 -2.22 8.93
C ASP A 333 -15.86 -3.22 7.98
N SER A 334 -15.16 -3.61 6.95
CA SER A 334 -15.69 -4.39 5.85
C SER A 334 -16.00 -5.86 6.20
N THR A 335 -15.51 -6.35 7.35
CA THR A 335 -15.85 -7.67 7.93
C THR A 335 -16.83 -7.59 9.08
N GLY A 336 -17.41 -6.40 9.37
CA GLY A 336 -18.46 -6.21 10.38
C GLY A 336 -17.98 -6.25 11.84
N LEU A 337 -16.69 -6.02 12.11
CA LEU A 337 -16.15 -6.08 13.49
C LEU A 337 -16.21 -4.76 14.26
N LEU A 338 -16.64 -3.64 13.66
CA LEU A 338 -16.63 -2.35 14.34
C LEU A 338 -17.49 -2.35 15.60
N SER A 339 -18.73 -2.84 15.54
CA SER A 339 -19.63 -2.91 16.69
C SER A 339 -19.08 -3.80 17.82
N PHE A 340 -18.42 -4.91 17.47
CA PHE A 340 -17.76 -5.75 18.45
C PHE A 340 -16.57 -5.04 19.10
N ARG A 341 -15.76 -4.31 18.32
CA ARG A 341 -14.62 -3.53 18.81
C ARG A 341 -15.06 -2.39 19.73
N GLU A 342 -16.14 -1.69 19.41
CA GLU A 342 -16.70 -0.64 20.26
C GLU A 342 -17.18 -1.20 21.61
N ARG A 343 -17.82 -2.37 21.58
CA ARG A 343 -18.39 -3.00 22.77
C ARG A 343 -17.35 -3.72 23.62
N PHE A 344 -16.32 -4.31 22.99
CA PHE A 344 -15.30 -5.15 23.61
C PHE A 344 -13.89 -4.82 23.09
N PRO A 345 -13.34 -3.62 23.32
CA PRO A 345 -12.08 -3.19 22.71
C PRO A 345 -10.90 -4.13 23.04
N GLU A 346 -10.85 -4.67 24.27
CA GLU A 346 -9.78 -5.60 24.71
C GLU A 346 -9.88 -7.01 24.10
N ARG A 347 -10.97 -7.30 23.39
CA ARG A 347 -11.24 -8.61 22.79
C ARG A 347 -11.31 -8.56 21.27
N CYS A 348 -10.97 -7.44 20.66
CA CYS A 348 -10.93 -7.27 19.21
C CYS A 348 -9.50 -6.92 18.77
N PHE A 349 -8.93 -7.76 17.93
CA PHE A 349 -7.55 -7.67 17.48
C PHE A 349 -7.51 -7.42 15.96
N ASP A 350 -6.91 -6.30 15.58
CA ASP A 350 -6.53 -6.04 14.21
C ASP A 350 -5.00 -6.24 14.10
N VAL A 351 -4.57 -7.15 13.25
CA VAL A 351 -3.15 -7.53 13.14
C VAL A 351 -2.43 -6.87 11.96
N GLY A 352 -3.08 -5.91 11.28
CA GLY A 352 -2.57 -5.37 10.02
C GLY A 352 -2.77 -6.37 8.88
N ILE A 353 -2.11 -6.16 7.73
CA ILE A 353 -2.22 -7.06 6.57
C ILE A 353 -1.33 -8.29 6.82
N ALA A 354 -1.76 -9.18 7.70
CA ALA A 354 -0.97 -10.32 8.18
C ALA A 354 -1.85 -11.55 8.47
N GLU A 355 -2.47 -12.11 7.45
CA GLU A 355 -3.44 -13.20 7.56
C GLU A 355 -2.83 -14.46 8.19
N GLN A 356 -1.58 -14.81 7.84
CA GLN A 356 -0.88 -15.95 8.44
C GLN A 356 -0.74 -15.76 9.94
N HIS A 357 -0.32 -14.57 10.38
CA HIS A 357 -0.20 -14.23 11.80
C HIS A 357 -1.57 -14.28 12.50
N ALA A 358 -2.64 -13.78 11.86
CA ALA A 358 -3.99 -13.82 12.40
C ALA A 358 -4.41 -15.25 12.76
N VAL A 359 -4.16 -16.20 11.87
CA VAL A 359 -4.54 -17.61 12.06
C VAL A 359 -3.70 -18.28 13.14
N THR A 360 -2.36 -18.16 13.08
CA THR A 360 -1.48 -18.76 14.10
C THR A 360 -1.71 -18.13 15.48
N ALA A 361 -1.94 -16.81 15.56
CA ALA A 361 -2.29 -16.15 16.83
C ALA A 361 -3.63 -16.64 17.37
N ALA A 362 -4.63 -16.85 16.50
CA ALA A 362 -5.91 -17.46 16.89
C ALA A 362 -5.71 -18.87 17.46
N ALA A 363 -4.86 -19.69 16.83
CA ALA A 363 -4.50 -21.01 17.36
C ALA A 363 -3.91 -20.89 18.78
N GLY A 364 -2.95 -19.99 19.01
CA GLY A 364 -2.39 -19.72 20.34
C GLY A 364 -3.43 -19.25 21.35
N MET A 365 -4.36 -18.38 20.96
CA MET A 365 -5.47 -17.93 21.83
C MET A 365 -6.42 -19.08 22.17
N ALA A 366 -6.70 -19.97 21.23
CA ALA A 366 -7.52 -21.17 21.45
C ALA A 366 -6.84 -22.14 22.42
N MET A 367 -5.53 -22.36 22.29
CA MET A 367 -4.72 -23.13 23.26
C MET A 367 -4.77 -22.51 24.66
N GLY A 368 -4.84 -21.16 24.75
CA GLY A 368 -5.03 -20.41 25.99
C GLY A 368 -6.47 -20.45 26.55
N GLY A 369 -7.38 -21.19 25.90
CA GLY A 369 -8.75 -21.39 26.38
C GLY A 369 -9.76 -20.34 25.90
N LEU A 370 -9.39 -19.46 24.98
CA LEU A 370 -10.29 -18.51 24.32
C LEU A 370 -11.08 -19.17 23.18
N ARG A 371 -12.00 -18.43 22.59
CA ARG A 371 -12.80 -18.81 21.43
C ARG A 371 -12.62 -17.77 20.33
N PRO A 372 -11.54 -17.89 19.53
CA PRO A 372 -11.24 -16.91 18.50
C PRO A 372 -12.19 -17.04 17.30
N VAL A 373 -12.62 -15.87 16.80
CA VAL A 373 -13.36 -15.69 15.56
C VAL A 373 -12.48 -14.86 14.63
N VAL A 374 -12.00 -15.48 13.56
CA VAL A 374 -11.17 -14.83 12.53
C VAL A 374 -12.07 -14.39 11.40
N ALA A 375 -12.22 -13.07 11.21
CA ALA A 375 -13.05 -12.47 10.17
C ALA A 375 -12.19 -11.83 9.09
N VAL A 376 -12.15 -12.44 7.90
CA VAL A 376 -11.33 -12.01 6.76
C VAL A 376 -12.07 -12.29 5.45
N TYR A 377 -11.62 -11.65 4.36
CA TYR A 377 -12.13 -11.98 3.03
C TYR A 377 -11.63 -13.33 2.56
N SER A 378 -12.51 -14.05 1.86
CA SER A 378 -12.25 -15.37 1.29
C SER A 378 -10.95 -15.42 0.49
N THR A 379 -10.78 -14.51 -0.47
CA THR A 379 -9.58 -14.50 -1.30
C THR A 379 -8.30 -14.30 -0.49
N PHE A 380 -8.32 -13.44 0.54
CA PHE A 380 -7.14 -13.16 1.38
C PHE A 380 -6.82 -14.29 2.37
N LEU A 381 -7.83 -15.04 2.82
CA LEU A 381 -7.62 -16.19 3.70
C LEU A 381 -6.75 -17.28 3.03
N THR A 382 -6.71 -17.34 1.70
CA THR A 382 -5.86 -18.30 0.98
C THR A 382 -4.37 -18.17 1.30
N ARG A 383 -3.91 -17.01 1.78
CA ARG A 383 -2.53 -16.81 2.26
C ARG A 383 -2.20 -17.62 3.51
N ALA A 384 -3.20 -17.98 4.30
CA ALA A 384 -3.03 -18.64 5.58
C ALA A 384 -3.46 -20.11 5.57
N ILE A 385 -3.58 -20.72 4.41
CA ILE A 385 -4.02 -22.13 4.27
C ILE A 385 -3.09 -23.09 5.02
N ASP A 386 -1.78 -22.88 4.96
CA ASP A 386 -0.81 -23.67 5.72
C ASP A 386 -1.08 -23.59 7.23
N GLN A 387 -1.27 -22.37 7.75
CA GLN A 387 -1.58 -22.13 9.17
C GLN A 387 -2.94 -22.68 9.59
N ILE A 388 -3.95 -22.60 8.71
CA ILE A 388 -5.25 -23.22 8.97
C ILE A 388 -5.10 -24.73 9.10
N ASN A 389 -4.37 -25.36 8.19
CA ASN A 389 -4.19 -26.81 8.15
C ASN A 389 -3.34 -27.31 9.33
N LEU A 390 -2.18 -26.71 9.56
CA LEU A 390 -1.19 -27.19 10.53
C LEU A 390 -1.42 -26.63 11.93
N ASP A 391 -1.61 -25.31 12.06
CA ASP A 391 -1.70 -24.69 13.39
C ASP A 391 -3.08 -24.86 14.02
N VAL A 392 -4.14 -24.92 13.23
CA VAL A 392 -5.50 -25.08 13.71
C VAL A 392 -6.01 -26.49 13.52
N GLY A 393 -6.01 -27.02 12.30
CA GLY A 393 -6.63 -28.32 11.95
C GLY A 393 -5.91 -29.48 12.59
N LEU A 394 -4.60 -29.61 12.43
CA LEU A 394 -3.80 -30.70 13.02
C LEU A 394 -3.91 -30.73 14.56
N HIS A 395 -4.06 -29.57 15.20
CA HIS A 395 -4.22 -29.45 16.65
C HIS A 395 -5.67 -29.50 17.13
N GLU A 396 -6.64 -29.66 16.23
CA GLU A 396 -8.08 -29.70 16.52
C GLU A 396 -8.56 -28.51 17.38
N LEU A 397 -8.06 -27.31 17.10
CA LEU A 397 -8.32 -26.12 17.90
C LEU A 397 -9.67 -25.47 17.54
N PRO A 398 -10.42 -24.97 18.54
CA PRO A 398 -11.74 -24.37 18.33
C PRO A 398 -11.63 -22.91 17.81
N VAL A 399 -11.10 -22.73 16.61
CA VAL A 399 -11.05 -21.46 15.90
C VAL A 399 -12.22 -21.42 14.91
N ILE A 400 -12.93 -20.29 14.88
CA ILE A 400 -14.04 -20.04 13.95
C ILE A 400 -13.56 -19.10 12.87
N PHE A 401 -13.69 -19.51 11.60
CA PHE A 401 -13.40 -18.68 10.45
C PHE A 401 -14.69 -18.09 9.87
N CYS A 402 -14.84 -16.78 9.89
CA CYS A 402 -15.93 -16.04 9.26
C CYS A 402 -15.41 -15.44 7.95
N ILE A 403 -15.74 -16.12 6.86
CA ILE A 403 -15.19 -15.83 5.54
C ILE A 403 -16.14 -14.89 4.81
N ASP A 404 -15.78 -13.63 4.71
CA ASP A 404 -16.56 -12.62 3.99
C ASP A 404 -16.18 -12.60 2.49
N ARG A 405 -17.04 -12.10 1.62
CA ARG A 405 -16.87 -12.07 0.15
C ARG A 405 -16.62 -13.47 -0.47
N ALA A 406 -17.21 -14.52 0.08
CA ALA A 406 -17.14 -15.84 -0.55
C ALA A 406 -17.93 -15.86 -1.87
N GLY A 407 -17.41 -16.57 -2.88
CA GLY A 407 -18.00 -16.64 -4.22
C GLY A 407 -17.52 -15.57 -5.17
N VAL A 408 -18.34 -15.23 -6.18
CA VAL A 408 -18.05 -14.19 -7.18
C VAL A 408 -18.42 -12.82 -6.60
N THR A 409 -17.44 -11.93 -6.51
CA THR A 409 -17.62 -10.59 -5.93
C THR A 409 -17.99 -9.52 -6.96
N GLY A 410 -17.79 -9.78 -8.25
CA GLY A 410 -18.15 -8.87 -9.35
C GLY A 410 -17.20 -7.68 -9.49
N ASP A 411 -17.54 -6.56 -8.90
CA ASP A 411 -16.94 -5.24 -9.14
C ASP A 411 -15.40 -5.16 -8.94
N ASP A 412 -14.85 -5.98 -8.05
CA ASP A 412 -13.41 -5.99 -7.73
C ASP A 412 -12.59 -6.99 -8.57
N GLY A 413 -13.24 -7.70 -9.47
CA GLY A 413 -12.61 -8.58 -10.46
C GLY A 413 -12.08 -9.90 -9.91
N ALA A 414 -11.36 -10.61 -10.76
CA ALA A 414 -10.95 -12.00 -10.53
C ALA A 414 -10.10 -12.21 -9.26
N SER A 415 -9.24 -11.28 -8.91
CA SER A 415 -8.36 -11.40 -7.73
C SER A 415 -9.08 -11.23 -6.38
N HIS A 416 -10.37 -10.80 -6.40
CA HIS A 416 -11.22 -10.72 -5.22
C HIS A 416 -12.24 -11.86 -5.12
N HIS A 417 -12.36 -12.74 -6.13
CA HIS A 417 -13.29 -13.86 -6.08
C HIS A 417 -12.87 -14.92 -5.05
N GLY A 418 -13.77 -15.27 -4.15
CA GLY A 418 -13.58 -16.28 -3.13
C GLY A 418 -14.11 -17.66 -3.59
N LEU A 419 -13.43 -18.30 -4.53
CA LEU A 419 -13.92 -19.54 -5.16
C LEU A 419 -13.30 -20.83 -4.58
N LEU A 420 -12.24 -20.71 -3.78
CA LEU A 420 -11.44 -21.85 -3.34
C LEU A 420 -11.83 -22.40 -1.97
N ASP A 421 -12.68 -21.71 -1.20
CA ASP A 421 -12.96 -22.01 0.21
C ASP A 421 -13.40 -23.45 0.43
N ILE A 422 -14.43 -23.90 -0.30
CA ILE A 422 -14.95 -25.28 -0.14
C ILE A 422 -13.88 -26.30 -0.50
N SER A 423 -13.14 -26.06 -1.58
CA SER A 423 -12.10 -27.00 -2.04
C SER A 423 -10.93 -27.11 -1.06
N LEU A 424 -10.56 -26.02 -0.39
CA LEU A 424 -9.42 -25.96 0.52
C LEU A 424 -9.78 -26.36 1.95
N LEU A 425 -10.98 -25.98 2.43
CA LEU A 425 -11.37 -26.11 3.85
C LEU A 425 -12.24 -27.34 4.13
N SER A 426 -12.66 -28.11 3.12
CA SER A 426 -13.44 -29.33 3.27
C SER A 426 -12.61 -30.62 3.39
N LYS A 427 -11.30 -30.53 3.47
CA LYS A 427 -10.36 -31.67 3.49
C LYS A 427 -9.99 -32.11 4.90
#